data_52811af502988fa3301d82af8598903a
#
_entry.id   52811af502988fa3301d82af8598903a
#
_cell.length_a   1.000
_cell.length_b   1.000
_cell.length_c   1.000
_cell.angle_alpha   90.00
_cell.angle_beta   90.00
_cell.angle_gamma   90.00
#
_symmetry.space_group_name_H-M   'P 1'
#
loop_
_entity.id
_entity.type
_entity.pdbx_description
1 polymer ?
#
loop_
_entity_poly.entity_id
_entity_poly.type
_entity_poly.pdbx_seq_one_letter_code
_entity_poly.pdbx_strand_id
1 'polypeptide(L)' 'MTLLEMSGSLNMIGYGLATIGPGVGVAMIFSAVINGTARQPEARGSLLSTAWIGFAVVEALAIIGIALAFVLTGTLTK' A
#
# COMPACT_ATOMS: atom_id res chain seq x y z
N MET A 1 -10.47 29.19 0.19
CA MET A 1 -9.55 28.10 0.58
C MET A 1 -8.14 28.65 0.70
N THR A 2 -7.51 28.46 1.85
CA THR A 2 -6.13 28.89 2.08
C THR A 2 -5.14 27.95 1.40
N LEU A 3 -3.88 28.39 1.25
CA LEU A 3 -2.83 27.53 0.69
C LEU A 3 -2.61 26.28 1.57
N LEU A 4 -2.71 26.44 2.90
CA LEU A 4 -2.56 25.30 3.80
C LEU A 4 -3.70 24.28 3.61
N GLU A 5 -4.93 24.76 3.45
CA GLU A 5 -6.08 23.88 3.20
C GLU A 5 -5.95 23.19 1.86
N MET A 6 -5.51 23.90 0.82
CA MET A 6 -5.27 23.29 -0.49
C MET A 6 -4.17 22.24 -0.42
N SER A 7 -3.07 22.53 0.25
CA SER A 7 -1.97 21.58 0.42
C SER A 7 -2.45 20.32 1.15
N GLY A 8 -3.24 20.50 2.22
CA GLY A 8 -3.80 19.38 2.95
C GLY A 8 -4.73 18.51 2.10
N SER A 9 -5.62 19.15 1.32
CA SER A 9 -6.54 18.44 0.42
C SER A 9 -5.78 17.67 -0.67
N LEU A 10 -4.79 18.30 -1.28
CA LEU A 10 -3.97 17.65 -2.31
C LEU A 10 -3.15 16.52 -1.72
N ASN A 11 -2.66 16.70 -0.49
CA ASN A 11 -1.93 15.66 0.23
C ASN A 11 -2.80 14.41 0.45
N MET A 12 -4.04 14.60 0.88
CA MET A 12 -4.97 13.51 1.10
C MET A 12 -5.32 12.79 -0.21
N ILE A 13 -5.53 13.54 -1.27
CA ILE A 13 -5.81 12.96 -2.59
C ILE A 13 -4.61 12.16 -3.08
N GLY A 14 -3.41 12.74 -2.95
CA GLY A 14 -2.18 12.07 -3.36
C GLY A 14 -1.96 10.76 -2.59
N TYR A 15 -2.16 10.79 -1.28
CA TYR A 15 -2.05 9.59 -0.45
C TYR A 15 -3.10 8.55 -0.86
N GLY A 16 -4.35 8.98 -1.06
CA GLY A 16 -5.42 8.09 -1.50
C GLY A 16 -5.09 7.38 -2.81
N LEU A 17 -4.56 8.12 -3.79
CA LEU A 17 -4.13 7.53 -5.06
C LEU A 17 -2.93 6.60 -4.87
N ALA A 18 -2.00 6.97 -4.01
CA ALA A 18 -0.81 6.17 -3.74
C ALA A 18 -1.13 4.83 -3.08
N THR A 19 -2.26 4.72 -2.36
CA THR A 19 -2.65 3.48 -1.71
C THR A 19 -3.36 2.50 -2.62
N ILE A 20 -3.81 2.93 -3.80
CA ILE A 20 -4.48 2.05 -4.76
C ILE A 20 -3.54 0.93 -5.22
N GLY A 21 -2.30 1.25 -5.58
CA GLY A 21 -1.32 0.27 -6.01
C GLY A 21 -1.06 -0.80 -4.95
N PRO A 22 -0.64 -0.41 -3.73
CA PRO A 22 -0.46 -1.36 -2.63
C PRO A 22 -1.71 -2.16 -2.29
N GLY A 23 -2.89 -1.52 -2.30
CA GLY A 23 -4.15 -2.20 -2.04
C GLY A 23 -4.43 -3.30 -3.05
N VAL A 24 -4.27 -3.01 -4.33
CA VAL A 24 -4.43 -4.01 -5.40
C VAL A 24 -3.37 -5.10 -5.26
N GLY A 25 -2.13 -4.72 -4.95
CA GLY A 25 -1.03 -5.67 -4.76
C GLY A 25 -1.33 -6.68 -3.66
N VAL A 26 -1.80 -6.23 -2.50
CA VAL A 26 -2.18 -7.10 -1.38
C VAL A 26 -3.34 -8.03 -1.79
N ALA A 27 -4.34 -7.49 -2.47
CA ALA A 27 -5.47 -8.28 -2.93
C ALA A 27 -5.02 -9.40 -3.88
N MET A 28 -4.10 -9.11 -4.80
CA MET A 28 -3.56 -10.11 -5.72
C MET A 28 -2.76 -11.18 -5.01
N ILE A 29 -1.96 -10.81 -4.01
CA ILE A 29 -1.17 -11.75 -3.22
C ILE A 29 -2.09 -12.76 -2.51
N PHE A 30 -3.11 -12.26 -1.80
CA PHE A 30 -4.00 -13.15 -1.05
C PHE A 30 -4.93 -13.94 -1.96
N SER A 31 -5.34 -13.38 -3.10
CA SER A 31 -6.08 -14.12 -4.11
C SER A 31 -5.26 -15.30 -4.62
N ALA A 32 -3.96 -15.10 -4.88
CA ALA A 32 -3.08 -16.16 -5.32
C ALA A 32 -2.92 -17.25 -4.25
N VAL A 33 -2.82 -16.87 -2.97
CA VAL A 33 -2.74 -17.82 -1.86
C VAL A 33 -4.02 -18.66 -1.77
N ILE A 34 -5.17 -18.02 -1.87
CA ILE A 34 -6.45 -18.70 -1.81
C ILE A 34 -6.57 -19.71 -2.96
N ASN A 35 -6.27 -19.29 -4.18
CA ASN A 35 -6.34 -20.16 -5.35
C ASN A 35 -5.32 -21.29 -5.29
N GLY A 36 -4.10 -20.99 -4.84
CA GLY A 36 -3.05 -22.00 -4.70
C GLY A 36 -3.40 -23.04 -3.62
N THR A 37 -3.95 -22.58 -2.49
CA THR A 37 -4.38 -23.47 -1.41
C THR A 37 -5.53 -24.36 -1.86
N ALA A 38 -6.44 -23.83 -2.68
CA ALA A 38 -7.55 -24.63 -3.21
C ALA A 38 -7.06 -25.75 -4.12
N ARG A 39 -5.98 -25.52 -4.87
CA ARG A 39 -5.40 -26.52 -5.77
C ARG A 39 -4.47 -27.51 -5.04
N GLN A 40 -3.70 -27.01 -4.09
CA GLN A 40 -2.70 -27.78 -3.35
C GLN A 40 -2.77 -27.38 -1.87
N PRO A 41 -3.72 -27.95 -1.12
CA PRO A 41 -3.88 -27.61 0.31
C PRO A 41 -2.61 -27.81 1.13
N GLU A 42 -1.78 -28.77 0.78
CA GLU A 42 -0.52 -29.04 1.47
C GLU A 42 0.52 -27.94 1.28
N ALA A 43 0.37 -27.08 0.28
CA ALA A 43 1.27 -25.98 0.02
C ALA A 43 0.92 -24.71 0.81
N ARG A 44 -0.16 -24.73 1.61
CA ARG A 44 -0.66 -23.53 2.31
C ARG A 44 0.41 -22.84 3.15
N GLY A 45 1.19 -23.61 3.92
CA GLY A 45 2.25 -23.04 4.76
C GLY A 45 3.30 -22.29 3.97
N SER A 46 3.76 -22.90 2.87
CA SER A 46 4.74 -22.29 1.97
C SER A 46 4.17 -21.06 1.28
N LEU A 47 2.93 -21.11 0.81
CA LEU A 47 2.25 -20.00 0.16
C LEU A 47 2.05 -18.83 1.11
N LEU A 48 1.62 -19.08 2.36
CA LEU A 48 1.44 -18.05 3.35
C LEU A 48 2.76 -17.37 3.74
N SER A 49 3.83 -18.14 3.89
CA SER A 49 5.14 -17.56 4.20
C SER A 49 5.58 -16.58 3.13
N THR A 50 5.45 -16.95 1.86
CA THR A 50 5.78 -16.08 0.74
C THR A 50 4.85 -14.88 0.68
N ALA A 51 3.55 -15.08 0.95
CA ALA A 51 2.57 -14.01 0.94
C ALA A 51 2.87 -12.96 2.00
N TRP A 52 3.30 -13.35 3.20
CA TRP A 52 3.66 -12.40 4.24
C TRP A 52 4.87 -11.55 3.87
N ILE A 53 5.83 -12.12 3.16
CA ILE A 53 6.98 -11.36 2.64
C ILE A 53 6.50 -10.32 1.63
N GLY A 54 5.65 -10.74 0.69
CA GLY A 54 5.08 -9.82 -0.31
C GLY A 54 4.23 -8.73 0.33
N PHE A 55 3.43 -9.09 1.34
CA PHE A 55 2.63 -8.12 2.10
C PHE A 55 3.53 -7.09 2.76
N ALA A 56 4.63 -7.51 3.39
CA ALA A 56 5.55 -6.60 4.06
C ALA A 56 6.17 -5.61 3.08
N VAL A 57 6.56 -6.06 1.88
CA VAL A 57 7.10 -5.18 0.84
C VAL A 57 6.06 -4.16 0.38
N VAL A 58 4.83 -4.59 0.15
CA VAL A 58 3.74 -3.71 -0.29
C VAL A 58 3.42 -2.68 0.79
N GLU A 59 3.37 -3.10 2.04
CA GLU A 59 3.11 -2.17 3.16
C GLU A 59 4.24 -1.17 3.33
N ALA A 60 5.49 -1.57 3.09
CA ALA A 60 6.62 -0.65 3.13
C ALA A 60 6.46 0.46 2.09
N LEU A 61 5.97 0.13 0.88
CA LEU A 61 5.68 1.14 -0.13
C LEU A 61 4.59 2.10 0.32
N ALA A 62 3.55 1.60 0.98
CA ALA A 62 2.48 2.43 1.51
C ALA A 62 3.00 3.39 2.59
N ILE A 63 3.87 2.91 3.48
CA ILE A 63 4.48 3.73 4.52
C ILE A 63 5.37 4.81 3.90
N ILE A 64 6.15 4.48 2.89
CA ILE A 64 6.96 5.45 2.16
C ILE A 64 6.06 6.51 1.53
N GLY A 65 4.92 6.11 0.97
CA GLY A 65 3.95 7.03 0.40
C GLY A 65 3.43 8.03 1.42
N ILE A 66 3.09 7.57 2.63
CA ILE A 66 2.67 8.44 3.73
C ILE A 66 3.77 9.44 4.07
N ALA A 67 5.01 8.95 4.24
CA ALA A 67 6.14 9.79 4.60
C ALA A 67 6.38 10.86 3.56
N LEU A 68 6.36 10.49 2.28
CA LEU A 68 6.54 11.45 1.19
C LEU A 68 5.43 12.49 1.14
N ALA A 69 4.19 12.08 1.41
CA ALA A 69 3.06 13.00 1.42
C ALA A 69 3.28 14.12 2.44
N PHE A 70 3.70 13.77 3.65
CA PHE A 70 3.97 14.76 4.69
C PHE A 70 5.20 15.61 4.40
N VAL A 71 6.27 15.00 3.89
CA VAL A 71 7.50 15.72 3.54
C VAL A 71 7.22 16.76 2.44
N LEU A 72 6.53 16.36 1.38
CA LEU A 72 6.23 17.26 0.28
C LEU A 72 5.29 18.39 0.71
N THR A 73 4.30 18.08 1.54
CA THR A 73 3.41 19.09 2.09
C THR A 73 4.21 20.12 2.90
N GLY A 74 5.12 19.65 3.76
CA GLY A 74 5.97 20.53 4.54
C GLY A 74 6.84 21.41 3.66
N THR A 75 7.36 20.89 2.57
CA THR A 75 8.16 21.66 1.62
C THR A 75 7.34 22.75 0.93
N LEU A 76 6.11 22.41 0.53
CA LEU A 76 5.25 23.36 -0.20
C LEU A 76 4.69 24.46 0.68
N THR A 77 4.58 24.24 1.99
CA THR A 77 4.00 25.21 2.91
C THR A 77 5.03 26.10 3.60
N LYS A 78 6.30 25.87 3.37
CA LYS A 78 7.37 26.75 3.84
C LYS A 78 7.60 27.90 2.87
#